data_71fbe5880cfd6950ba5d34985d185236
#
_entry.id   71fbe5880cfd6950ba5d34985d185236
#
_cell.length_a   1.000
_cell.length_b   1.000
_cell.length_c   1.000
_cell.angle_alpha   90.00
_cell.angle_beta   90.00
_cell.angle_gamma   90.00
#
_symmetry.space_group_name_H-M   'P 1'
#
loop_
_entity.id
_entity.type
_entity.pdbx_description
1 polymer ?
#
loop_
_entity_poly.entity_id
_entity_poly.type
_entity_poly.pdbx_seq_one_letter_code
_entity_poly.pdbx_strand_id
1 'polypeptide(L)'
;EYRVSNYAGPPRPRRPRNAPVDHYEFYDHDGVRLQKLLAQAGVASRRVCEEMITEGRVTVNGEVVTELGVRVDPSKVTVQVDGMTVQTNDKLVYMAFNKPAGVVSTMEDPEGRPCISDFLRSSMSERVFHVGRLDVETEGLLLLTNDGELANRLTHPSYEVPKTYMVQVPGPMEHGGGAAMKLATIHI
;
A
#
# COMPACT_ATOMS: atom_id res chain seq x y z
N GLU A 1 -4.43 -17.80 -5.42
CA GLU A 1 -5.68 -17.22 -5.96
C GLU A 1 -6.69 -17.09 -4.81
N TYR A 2 -6.88 -15.89 -4.28
CA TYR A 2 -7.96 -15.61 -3.34
C TYR A 2 -9.28 -15.56 -4.14
N ARG A 3 -10.01 -16.67 -4.20
CA ARG A 3 -11.40 -16.66 -4.72
C ARG A 3 -12.28 -15.93 -3.72
N VAL A 4 -12.73 -14.75 -4.09
CA VAL A 4 -13.77 -14.01 -3.37
C VAL A 4 -15.05 -14.84 -3.43
N SER A 5 -15.42 -15.44 -2.31
CA SER A 5 -16.72 -16.09 -2.14
C SER A 5 -17.80 -15.00 -2.11
N ASN A 6 -18.82 -15.10 -2.96
CA ASN A 6 -20.02 -14.25 -2.93
C ASN A 6 -20.88 -14.59 -1.69
N TYR A 7 -20.41 -14.20 -0.50
CA TYR A 7 -21.22 -14.28 0.70
C TYR A 7 -22.04 -13.00 0.85
N ALA A 8 -23.27 -13.03 0.35
CA ALA A 8 -24.28 -12.01 0.60
C ALA A 8 -24.98 -12.32 1.93
N GLY A 9 -24.38 -11.90 3.05
CA GLY A 9 -25.07 -11.82 4.33
C GLY A 9 -26.09 -10.67 4.32
N PRO A 10 -27.10 -10.70 5.21
CA PRO A 10 -28.12 -9.66 5.26
C PRO A 10 -27.50 -8.28 5.52
N PRO A 11 -28.00 -7.21 4.89
CA PRO A 11 -27.48 -5.85 5.06
C PRO A 11 -27.63 -5.44 6.53
N ARG A 12 -26.48 -5.20 7.19
CA ARG A 12 -26.46 -4.67 8.56
C ARG A 12 -26.60 -3.15 8.54
N PRO A 13 -27.23 -2.56 9.57
CA PRO A 13 -27.38 -1.11 9.65
C PRO A 13 -26.01 -0.42 9.62
N ARG A 14 -25.83 0.51 8.68
CA ARG A 14 -24.62 1.33 8.56
C ARG A 14 -24.53 2.25 9.77
N ARG A 15 -23.54 2.05 10.64
CA ARG A 15 -23.18 3.01 11.69
C ARG A 15 -22.54 4.26 11.06
N PRO A 16 -22.69 5.45 11.73
CA PRO A 16 -22.05 6.68 11.25
C PRO A 16 -20.53 6.51 11.10
N ARG A 17 -19.94 7.09 10.06
CA ARG A 17 -18.48 7.04 9.76
C ARG A 17 -17.58 7.55 10.90
N ASN A 18 -18.14 8.24 11.90
CA ASN A 18 -17.44 8.86 13.04
C ASN A 18 -17.89 8.28 14.40
N ALA A 19 -18.36 7.03 14.44
CA ALA A 19 -18.61 6.39 15.73
C ALA A 19 -17.29 6.21 16.50
N PRO A 20 -17.28 6.44 17.84
CA PRO A 20 -16.08 6.20 18.66
C PRO A 20 -15.65 4.72 18.49
N VAL A 21 -14.37 4.48 18.26
CA VAL A 21 -13.82 3.12 18.07
C VAL A 21 -13.33 2.49 19.38
N ASP A 22 -13.30 3.24 20.45
CA ASP A 22 -12.83 2.87 21.79
C ASP A 22 -13.80 1.99 22.58
N HIS A 23 -15.00 1.71 22.03
CA HIS A 23 -15.97 0.80 22.64
C HIS A 23 -15.63 -0.68 22.46
N TYR A 24 -14.70 -1.03 21.57
CA TYR A 24 -14.23 -2.38 21.42
C TYR A 24 -13.27 -2.78 22.56
N GLU A 25 -13.51 -3.93 23.21
CA GLU A 25 -12.63 -4.42 24.28
C GLU A 25 -11.19 -4.65 23.83
N PHE A 26 -10.99 -4.94 22.54
CA PHE A 26 -9.69 -5.17 21.93
C PHE A 26 -9.05 -3.90 21.36
N TYR A 27 -9.69 -2.74 21.54
CA TYR A 27 -9.12 -1.48 21.06
C TYR A 27 -7.86 -1.11 21.84
N ASP A 28 -6.79 -0.84 21.10
CA ASP A 28 -5.51 -0.41 21.65
C ASP A 28 -5.10 0.94 21.05
N HIS A 29 -5.05 1.97 21.87
CA HIS A 29 -4.70 3.33 21.44
C HIS A 29 -3.30 3.38 20.77
N ASP A 30 -2.34 2.59 21.29
CA ASP A 30 -0.97 2.52 20.78
C ASP A 30 -0.81 1.43 19.70
N GLY A 31 -1.86 0.68 19.44
CA GLY A 31 -1.91 -0.42 18.49
C GLY A 31 -1.80 0.01 17.03
N VAL A 32 -1.70 -0.98 16.17
CA VAL A 32 -1.65 -0.80 14.71
C VAL A 32 -3.06 -0.62 14.16
N ARG A 33 -3.26 0.31 13.23
CA ARG A 33 -4.55 0.45 12.54
C ARG A 33 -4.92 -0.84 11.81
N LEU A 34 -6.15 -1.30 11.95
CA LEU A 34 -6.63 -2.58 11.43
C LEU A 34 -6.40 -2.72 9.92
N GLN A 35 -6.71 -1.69 9.11
CA GLN A 35 -6.43 -1.71 7.67
C GLN A 35 -4.92 -1.78 7.34
N LYS A 36 -4.05 -1.23 8.21
CA LYS A 36 -2.61 -1.36 8.04
C LYS A 36 -2.16 -2.79 8.31
N LEU A 37 -2.68 -3.40 9.37
CA LEU A 37 -2.40 -4.79 9.73
C LEU A 37 -2.79 -5.74 8.59
N LEU A 38 -4.02 -5.62 8.08
CA LEU A 38 -4.51 -6.42 6.97
C LEU A 38 -3.65 -6.28 5.71
N ALA A 39 -3.27 -5.04 5.37
CA ALA A 39 -2.42 -4.79 4.20
C ALA A 39 -1.01 -5.36 4.38
N GLN A 40 -0.42 -5.27 5.58
CA GLN A 40 0.88 -5.87 5.90
C GLN A 40 0.83 -7.40 5.85
N ALA A 41 -0.29 -7.99 6.26
CA ALA A 41 -0.53 -9.44 6.15
C ALA A 41 -0.78 -9.91 4.69
N GLY A 42 -0.80 -9.00 3.72
CA GLY A 42 -0.95 -9.35 2.31
C GLY A 42 -2.39 -9.54 1.83
N VAL A 43 -3.40 -9.21 2.66
CA VAL A 43 -4.82 -9.39 2.31
C VAL A 43 -5.20 -8.56 1.07
N ALA A 44 -4.99 -7.24 1.13
CA ALA A 44 -5.27 -6.33 0.03
C ALA A 44 -4.52 -4.99 0.19
N SER A 45 -4.77 -4.00 -0.68
CA SER A 45 -4.32 -2.63 -0.44
C SER A 45 -5.01 -2.03 0.79
N ARG A 46 -4.42 -1.01 1.42
CA ARG A 46 -5.05 -0.36 2.58
C ARG A 46 -6.47 0.13 2.28
N ARG A 47 -6.69 0.71 1.09
CA ARG A 47 -7.99 1.19 0.65
C ARG A 47 -9.01 0.06 0.54
N VAL A 48 -8.64 -1.04 -0.11
CA VAL A 48 -9.51 -2.23 -0.20
C VAL A 48 -9.75 -2.85 1.17
N CYS A 49 -8.76 -2.87 2.06
CA CYS A 49 -8.97 -3.31 3.45
C CYS A 49 -9.95 -2.40 4.21
N GLU A 50 -9.94 -1.10 3.99
CA GLU A 50 -10.95 -0.17 4.54
C GLU A 50 -12.35 -0.49 4.02
N GLU A 51 -12.50 -0.80 2.73
CA GLU A 51 -13.76 -1.24 2.13
C GLU A 51 -14.24 -2.55 2.78
N MET A 52 -13.36 -3.56 2.92
CA MET A 52 -13.68 -4.82 3.60
C MET A 52 -14.14 -4.62 5.05
N ILE A 53 -13.51 -3.71 5.79
CA ILE A 53 -13.92 -3.35 7.15
C ILE A 53 -15.33 -2.75 7.12
N THR A 54 -15.59 -1.75 6.29
CA THR A 54 -16.89 -1.09 6.22
C THR A 54 -18.02 -2.01 5.73
N GLU A 55 -17.68 -3.03 4.95
CA GLU A 55 -18.61 -4.09 4.51
C GLU A 55 -18.88 -5.14 5.60
N GLY A 56 -18.17 -5.08 6.74
CA GLY A 56 -18.35 -6.03 7.86
C GLY A 56 -17.75 -7.42 7.58
N ARG A 57 -16.78 -7.52 6.68
CA ARG A 57 -16.06 -8.76 6.34
C ARG A 57 -14.93 -9.08 7.30
N VAL A 58 -14.57 -8.14 8.17
CA VAL A 58 -13.46 -8.27 9.10
C VAL A 58 -13.98 -8.50 10.51
N THR A 59 -13.44 -9.50 11.19
CA THR A 59 -13.69 -9.74 12.62
C THR A 59 -12.40 -9.68 13.41
N VAL A 60 -12.50 -9.19 14.65
CA VAL A 60 -11.43 -9.21 15.64
C VAL A 60 -11.95 -9.94 16.86
N ASN A 61 -11.29 -11.00 17.27
CA ASN A 61 -11.73 -11.89 18.35
C ASN A 61 -13.19 -12.38 18.19
N GLY A 62 -13.63 -12.55 16.93
CA GLY A 62 -15.00 -12.98 16.59
C GLY A 62 -16.03 -11.85 16.52
N GLU A 63 -15.71 -10.63 16.91
CA GLU A 63 -16.59 -9.48 16.81
C GLU A 63 -16.38 -8.77 15.47
N VAL A 64 -17.47 -8.44 14.76
CA VAL A 64 -17.42 -7.76 13.47
C VAL A 64 -17.08 -6.30 13.65
N VAL A 65 -16.05 -5.84 12.94
CA VAL A 65 -15.61 -4.44 12.92
C VAL A 65 -16.06 -3.79 11.62
N THR A 66 -16.76 -2.67 11.73
CA THR A 66 -17.23 -1.87 10.58
C THR A 66 -16.70 -0.44 10.59
N GLU A 67 -16.14 0.00 11.70
CA GLU A 67 -15.64 1.35 11.89
C GLU A 67 -14.18 1.48 11.44
N LEU A 68 -13.90 2.54 10.69
CA LEU A 68 -12.55 2.91 10.33
C LEU A 68 -11.83 3.57 11.52
N GLY A 69 -10.53 3.36 11.60
CA GLY A 69 -9.71 3.95 12.67
C GLY A 69 -9.46 3.01 13.85
N VAL A 70 -10.09 1.84 13.88
CA VAL A 70 -9.81 0.80 14.90
C VAL A 70 -8.32 0.44 14.89
N ARG A 71 -7.76 0.37 16.11
CA ARG A 71 -6.37 -0.02 16.35
C ARG A 71 -6.35 -1.25 17.24
N VAL A 72 -5.43 -2.16 16.96
CA VAL A 72 -5.28 -3.42 17.69
C VAL A 72 -3.82 -3.74 17.95
N ASP A 73 -3.55 -4.47 19.01
CA ASP A 73 -2.26 -5.13 19.21
C ASP A 73 -2.28 -6.50 18.50
N PRO A 74 -1.49 -6.68 17.41
CA PRO A 74 -1.51 -7.93 16.66
C PRO A 74 -1.15 -9.18 17.48
N SER A 75 -0.42 -9.00 18.57
CA SER A 75 -0.01 -10.11 19.45
C SER A 75 -1.11 -10.59 20.39
N LYS A 76 -2.17 -9.79 20.58
CA LYS A 76 -3.24 -10.06 21.53
C LYS A 76 -4.58 -10.40 20.89
N VAL A 77 -4.69 -10.25 19.57
CA VAL A 77 -5.97 -10.44 18.88
C VAL A 77 -5.87 -11.44 17.75
N THR A 78 -6.97 -12.10 17.47
CA THR A 78 -7.17 -12.91 16.27
C THR A 78 -8.00 -12.13 15.28
N VAL A 79 -7.42 -11.81 14.12
CA VAL A 79 -8.12 -11.12 13.03
C VAL A 79 -8.51 -12.11 11.96
N GLN A 80 -9.74 -12.01 11.47
CA GLN A 80 -10.26 -12.85 10.37
C GLN A 80 -10.87 -11.97 9.29
N VAL A 81 -10.75 -12.42 8.04
CA VAL A 81 -11.44 -11.86 6.88
C VAL A 81 -12.26 -12.96 6.23
N ASP A 82 -13.55 -12.74 6.06
CA ASP A 82 -14.50 -13.74 5.54
C ASP A 82 -14.41 -15.09 6.27
N GLY A 83 -14.16 -15.06 7.60
CA GLY A 83 -14.02 -16.23 8.45
C GLY A 83 -12.64 -16.91 8.41
N MET A 84 -11.72 -16.46 7.57
CA MET A 84 -10.35 -16.99 7.50
C MET A 84 -9.40 -16.18 8.37
N THR A 85 -8.64 -16.85 9.23
CA THR A 85 -7.66 -16.20 10.10
C THR A 85 -6.52 -15.58 9.28
N VAL A 86 -6.28 -14.31 9.51
CA VAL A 86 -5.18 -13.57 8.90
C VAL A 86 -3.90 -13.84 9.70
N GLN A 87 -2.91 -14.42 9.02
CA GLN A 87 -1.58 -14.56 9.60
C GLN A 87 -0.77 -13.31 9.29
N THR A 88 -0.24 -12.65 10.32
CA THR A 88 0.73 -11.57 10.15
C THR A 88 2.03 -12.16 9.62
N ASN A 89 2.40 -11.76 8.39
CA ASN A 89 3.69 -12.15 7.84
C ASN A 89 4.73 -11.12 8.28
N ASP A 90 5.57 -11.51 9.23
CA ASP A 90 6.64 -10.65 9.76
C ASP A 90 7.89 -10.62 8.85
N LYS A 91 7.87 -11.38 7.76
CA LYS A 91 9.00 -11.44 6.82
C LYS A 91 9.04 -10.19 5.96
N LEU A 92 9.99 -9.31 6.26
CA LEU A 92 10.24 -8.12 5.46
C LEU A 92 10.98 -8.47 4.16
N VAL A 93 10.51 -7.88 3.07
CA VAL A 93 11.07 -8.07 1.72
C VAL A 93 11.54 -6.72 1.19
N TYR A 94 12.74 -6.71 0.66
CA TYR A 94 13.36 -5.54 0.02
C TYR A 94 13.89 -5.96 -1.35
N MET A 95 13.46 -5.26 -2.39
CA MET A 95 13.86 -5.56 -3.77
C MET A 95 14.28 -4.28 -4.48
N ALA A 96 15.36 -4.37 -5.25
CA ALA A 96 15.74 -3.37 -6.23
C ALA A 96 15.19 -3.80 -7.60
N PHE A 97 14.31 -2.99 -8.15
CA PHE A 97 13.72 -3.21 -9.46
C PHE A 97 14.27 -2.17 -10.44
N ASN A 98 14.85 -2.63 -11.54
CA ASN A 98 15.17 -1.75 -12.66
C ASN A 98 13.93 -1.63 -13.55
N LYS A 99 13.12 -0.60 -13.29
CA LYS A 99 11.88 -0.38 -14.05
C LYS A 99 12.24 -0.04 -15.50
N PRO A 100 11.75 -0.78 -16.49
CA PRO A 100 11.93 -0.41 -17.89
C PRO A 100 10.99 0.74 -18.29
N ALA A 101 11.32 1.43 -19.38
CA ALA A 101 10.41 2.36 -20.04
C ALA A 101 9.14 1.62 -20.52
N GLY A 102 8.03 2.34 -20.63
CA GLY A 102 6.73 1.79 -21.04
C GLY A 102 5.96 1.04 -19.94
N VAL A 103 6.47 1.02 -18.72
CA VAL A 103 5.85 0.33 -17.58
C VAL A 103 5.28 1.33 -16.58
N VAL A 104 4.03 1.14 -16.18
CA VAL A 104 3.35 1.99 -15.18
C VAL A 104 3.83 1.66 -13.78
N SER A 105 4.13 2.67 -12.97
CA SER A 105 4.51 2.51 -11.55
C SER A 105 3.28 2.22 -10.68
N THR A 106 2.67 1.07 -10.89
CA THR A 106 1.54 0.54 -10.12
C THR A 106 1.67 -0.97 -9.97
N MET A 107 0.98 -1.52 -8.98
CA MET A 107 0.86 -2.98 -8.81
C MET A 107 -0.34 -3.55 -9.55
N GLU A 108 -1.29 -2.71 -9.97
CA GLU A 108 -2.48 -3.09 -10.74
C GLU A 108 -2.88 -1.92 -11.62
N ASP A 109 -3.09 -2.19 -12.90
CA ASP A 109 -3.53 -1.17 -13.86
C ASP A 109 -4.90 -1.54 -14.45
N PRO A 110 -5.94 -0.73 -14.20
CA PRO A 110 -7.28 -1.01 -14.71
C PRO A 110 -7.40 -0.89 -16.23
N GLU A 111 -6.45 -0.22 -16.90
CA GLU A 111 -6.39 -0.09 -18.36
C GLU A 111 -5.62 -1.25 -19.03
N GLY A 112 -5.07 -2.18 -18.24
CA GLY A 112 -4.34 -3.34 -18.74
C GLY A 112 -2.98 -3.00 -19.37
N ARG A 113 -2.39 -1.84 -19.03
CA ARG A 113 -1.04 -1.49 -19.46
C ARG A 113 0.00 -2.29 -18.67
N PRO A 114 1.18 -2.56 -19.23
CA PRO A 114 2.26 -3.21 -18.49
C PRO A 114 2.54 -2.47 -17.18
N CYS A 115 2.57 -3.20 -16.08
CA CYS A 115 2.80 -2.64 -14.75
C CYS A 115 3.83 -3.47 -13.96
N ILE A 116 4.22 -2.99 -12.79
CA ILE A 116 5.31 -3.60 -12.00
C ILE A 116 5.01 -5.05 -11.65
N SER A 117 3.76 -5.41 -11.35
CA SER A 117 3.39 -6.78 -10.97
C SER A 117 3.68 -7.82 -12.07
N ASP A 118 3.66 -7.42 -13.35
CA ASP A 118 3.94 -8.33 -14.48
C ASP A 118 5.38 -8.85 -14.46
N PHE A 119 6.27 -8.15 -13.77
CA PHE A 119 7.70 -8.51 -13.63
C PHE A 119 8.01 -9.29 -12.35
N LEU A 120 7.03 -9.43 -11.45
CA LEU A 120 7.21 -10.17 -10.21
C LEU A 120 6.99 -11.66 -10.46
N ARG A 121 7.80 -12.49 -9.78
CA ARG A 121 7.65 -13.93 -9.88
C ARG A 121 6.33 -14.36 -9.25
N SER A 122 5.58 -15.20 -9.94
CA SER A 122 4.34 -15.81 -9.44
C SER A 122 4.53 -16.67 -8.19
N SER A 123 5.79 -17.02 -7.87
CA SER A 123 6.15 -17.78 -6.67
C SER A 123 6.37 -16.94 -5.42
N MET A 124 6.23 -15.61 -5.51
CA MET A 124 6.28 -14.75 -4.32
C MET A 124 4.98 -14.88 -3.52
N SER A 125 5.12 -15.24 -2.25
CA SER A 125 4.02 -15.27 -1.29
C SER A 125 3.75 -13.92 -0.65
N GLU A 126 4.79 -13.08 -0.58
CA GLU A 126 4.73 -11.78 0.06
C GLU A 126 4.22 -10.71 -0.93
N ARG A 127 3.26 -9.93 -0.49
CA ARG A 127 2.78 -8.79 -1.23
C ARG A 127 3.71 -7.61 -1.02
N VAL A 128 4.32 -7.12 -2.10
CA VAL A 128 5.15 -5.90 -2.09
C VAL A 128 4.44 -4.75 -2.78
N PHE A 129 4.90 -3.53 -2.53
CA PHE A 129 4.47 -2.30 -3.19
C PHE A 129 5.70 -1.44 -3.53
N HIS A 130 5.53 -0.53 -4.48
CA HIS A 130 6.61 0.35 -4.94
C HIS A 130 6.83 1.52 -3.98
N VAL A 131 8.09 1.88 -3.77
CA VAL A 131 8.54 3.03 -2.97
C VAL A 131 8.78 4.21 -3.88
N GLY A 132 7.84 5.14 -3.93
CA GLY A 132 7.84 6.21 -4.91
C GLY A 132 7.34 5.75 -6.28
N ARG A 133 7.55 6.60 -7.28
CA ARG A 133 7.07 6.36 -8.64
C ARG A 133 8.10 6.88 -9.64
N LEU A 134 8.16 6.23 -10.79
CA LEU A 134 8.79 6.74 -12.00
C LEU A 134 7.72 6.83 -13.08
N ASP A 135 7.78 7.84 -13.92
CA ASP A 135 6.86 7.99 -15.06
C ASP A 135 6.99 6.80 -16.03
N VAL A 136 5.98 6.60 -16.87
CA VAL A 136 5.92 5.46 -17.79
C VAL A 136 7.17 5.35 -18.64
N GLU A 137 7.62 6.47 -19.21
CA GLU A 137 8.79 6.53 -20.08
C GLU A 137 10.13 6.63 -19.33
N THR A 138 10.09 6.80 -18.00
CA THR A 138 11.29 6.85 -17.17
C THR A 138 11.72 5.43 -16.79
N GLU A 139 12.99 5.12 -16.99
CA GLU A 139 13.60 3.87 -16.56
C GLU A 139 14.54 4.06 -15.37
N GLY A 140 14.82 3.02 -14.63
CA GLY A 140 15.81 3.01 -13.56
C GLY A 140 15.33 2.41 -12.25
N LEU A 141 16.07 2.72 -11.17
CA LEU A 141 15.88 2.12 -9.87
C LEU A 141 14.54 2.51 -9.24
N LEU A 142 13.74 1.50 -8.94
CA LEU A 142 12.54 1.59 -8.12
C LEU A 142 12.61 0.53 -7.04
N LEU A 143 12.46 0.92 -5.77
CA LEU A 143 12.45 -0.04 -4.67
C LEU A 143 11.05 -0.63 -4.50
N LEU A 144 10.99 -1.94 -4.23
CA LEU A 144 9.76 -2.64 -3.88
C LEU A 144 9.93 -3.27 -2.50
N THR A 145 8.92 -3.15 -1.64
CA THR A 145 8.96 -3.68 -0.28
C THR A 145 7.55 -3.88 0.28
N ASN A 146 7.44 -4.66 1.34
CA ASN A 146 6.27 -4.72 2.21
C ASN A 146 6.46 -3.92 3.51
N ASP A 147 7.63 -3.27 3.69
CA ASP A 147 7.95 -2.41 4.82
C ASP A 147 7.41 -1.00 4.60
N GLY A 148 6.24 -0.72 5.18
CA GLY A 148 5.59 0.58 5.06
C GLY A 148 6.29 1.70 5.84
N GLU A 149 7.11 1.39 6.84
CA GLU A 149 7.87 2.38 7.57
C GLU A 149 9.08 2.84 6.75
N LEU A 150 9.83 1.91 6.18
CA LEU A 150 10.92 2.23 5.26
C LEU A 150 10.39 3.03 4.06
N ALA A 151 9.29 2.60 3.46
CA ALA A 151 8.69 3.32 2.32
C ALA A 151 8.34 4.77 2.68
N ASN A 152 7.75 4.97 3.87
CA ASN A 152 7.44 6.32 4.35
C ASN A 152 8.70 7.16 4.54
N ARG A 153 9.73 6.61 5.17
CA ARG A 153 11.01 7.30 5.38
C ARG A 153 11.69 7.71 4.08
N LEU A 154 11.59 6.87 3.04
CA LEU A 154 12.22 7.13 1.74
C LEU A 154 11.41 8.10 0.86
N THR A 155 10.09 8.22 1.08
CA THR A 155 9.21 9.01 0.19
C THR A 155 8.69 10.29 0.81
N HIS A 156 8.52 10.34 2.15
CA HIS A 156 7.93 11.51 2.79
C HIS A 156 8.89 12.69 2.78
N PRO A 157 8.45 13.90 2.38
CA PRO A 157 9.31 15.07 2.21
C PRO A 157 10.08 15.48 3.47
N SER A 158 9.55 15.22 4.67
CA SER A 158 10.22 15.57 5.94
C SER A 158 11.55 14.84 6.19
N TYR A 159 11.81 13.75 5.48
CA TYR A 159 13.07 13.01 5.60
C TYR A 159 14.13 13.46 4.60
N GLU A 160 13.76 14.33 3.65
CA GLU A 160 14.68 14.97 2.70
C GLU A 160 15.63 14.01 1.97
N VAL A 161 15.17 12.78 1.70
CA VAL A 161 15.97 11.76 1.01
C VAL A 161 16.23 12.21 -0.43
N PRO A 162 17.49 12.47 -0.83
CA PRO A 162 17.80 12.96 -2.16
C PRO A 162 17.55 11.87 -3.21
N LYS A 163 17.06 12.29 -4.38
CA LYS A 163 16.88 11.44 -5.56
C LYS A 163 17.63 12.06 -6.73
N THR A 164 18.44 11.25 -7.40
CA THR A 164 19.24 11.70 -8.55
C THR A 164 18.63 11.15 -9.83
N TYR A 165 18.42 12.03 -10.81
CA TYR A 165 17.93 11.69 -12.13
C TYR A 165 18.93 12.12 -13.19
N MET A 166 19.14 11.26 -14.18
CA MET A 166 19.83 11.62 -15.41
C MET A 166 18.78 11.92 -16.46
N VAL A 167 18.81 13.14 -17.00
CA VAL A 167 17.84 13.61 -17.98
C VAL A 167 18.55 13.86 -19.30
N GLN A 168 18.05 13.28 -20.38
CA GLN A 168 18.50 13.55 -21.74
C GLN A 168 17.57 14.56 -22.38
N VAL A 169 18.13 15.66 -22.86
CA VAL A 169 17.39 16.74 -23.54
C VAL A 169 17.88 16.89 -24.98
N PRO A 170 17.01 17.20 -25.94
CA PRO A 170 17.40 17.45 -27.31
C PRO A 170 18.11 18.81 -27.45
N GLY A 171 19.20 18.83 -28.21
CA GLY A 171 19.92 20.07 -28.59
C GLY A 171 20.85 20.64 -27.54
N PRO A 172 21.64 21.67 -27.87
CA PRO A 172 22.45 22.35 -26.88
C PRO A 172 21.56 23.14 -25.93
N MET A 173 21.79 22.96 -24.62
CA MET A 173 21.05 23.66 -23.57
C MET A 173 21.56 25.13 -23.55
N GLU A 174 20.64 26.11 -23.62
CA GLU A 174 20.98 27.49 -23.43
C GLU A 174 21.55 27.78 -22.04
N HIS A 175 22.38 28.82 -21.91
CA HIS A 175 22.93 29.26 -20.62
C HIS A 175 21.78 29.53 -19.63
N GLY A 176 21.76 28.79 -18.51
CA GLY A 176 20.73 28.89 -17.48
C GLY A 176 19.62 27.81 -17.57
N GLY A 177 19.54 27.02 -18.63
CA GLY A 177 18.55 25.96 -18.78
C GLY A 177 18.59 24.91 -17.63
N GLY A 178 19.79 24.59 -17.12
CA GLY A 178 19.94 23.71 -15.96
C GLY A 178 19.38 24.28 -14.66
N ALA A 179 19.39 25.61 -14.49
CA ALA A 179 18.76 26.25 -13.33
C ALA A 179 17.23 26.24 -13.45
N ALA A 180 16.69 26.42 -14.66
CA ALA A 180 15.27 26.32 -14.93
C ALA A 180 14.73 24.91 -14.67
N MET A 181 15.49 23.87 -15.03
CA MET A 181 15.13 22.47 -14.73
C MET A 181 15.15 22.16 -13.21
N LYS A 182 16.03 22.80 -12.44
CA LYS A 182 16.02 22.68 -10.97
C LYS A 182 14.82 23.38 -10.33
N LEU A 183 14.29 24.42 -10.97
CA LEU A 183 13.12 25.16 -10.51
C LEU A 183 11.81 24.50 -10.95
N ALA A 184 11.81 23.70 -12.01
CA ALA A 184 10.71 22.82 -12.33
C ALA A 184 10.66 21.75 -11.25
N THR A 185 10.07 22.09 -10.13
CA THR A 185 9.85 21.16 -9.02
C THR A 185 8.93 20.06 -9.52
N ILE A 186 9.53 18.91 -9.80
CA ILE A 186 8.78 17.70 -10.05
C ILE A 186 8.16 17.32 -8.70
N HIS A 187 6.90 17.65 -8.52
CA HIS A 187 6.11 17.08 -7.43
C HIS A 187 5.87 15.61 -7.77
N ILE A 188 6.70 14.75 -7.20
CA ILE A 188 6.54 13.30 -7.23
C ILE A 188 5.68 12.89 -6.04
#